data_531a2d7a85cabf46a461ddf6382a0ff3
#
_entry.id   531a2d7a85cabf46a461ddf6382a0ff3
#
_cell.length_a   1.000
_cell.length_b   1.000
_cell.length_c   1.000
_cell.angle_alpha   90.00
_cell.angle_beta   90.00
_cell.angle_gamma   90.00
#
_symmetry.space_group_name_H-M   'P 1'
#
loop_
_entity.id
_entity.type
_entity.pdbx_description
1 polymer ?
#
loop_
_entity_poly.entity_id
_entity_poly.type
_entity_poly.pdbx_seq_one_letter_code
_entity_poly.pdbx_strand_id
1 'polypeptide(L)'
;MKKILQFFIAIILCVNVIAQDPHYTQFNAVPLTVNPAYTGNFEEDIRVAGNFRQQWISSVAPISTTSIQADGKIGYENSSKQRPISLGVLFMNDNSMNGTFVSNYISAAASYQITLDKKENQKLSIGLLASYCNRRMDFSNISFQQQFATGGYDLSLPNGESALSNMKAYGCISTGLLYNFSNDKKTSVFDFGLSVFHINTPKQSFLKDDKQYLPMRFSVQSNYNRKLQDKFSAGINLLYQNQASVNYLLMGVSASSQFGQDEKNKIGLGFWYRTKDAMSPYLFIDYKKANIGLSYDITTSDLKNGAKPLKSFELSLQWRGFRKSK
;
A
#
# COMPACT_ATOMS: atom_id res chain seq x y z
N MET A 1 36.38 28.71 16.73
CA MET A 1 34.97 28.61 17.14
C MET A 1 33.98 28.26 16.00
N LYS A 2 33.96 28.95 14.86
CA LYS A 2 33.03 28.63 13.76
C LYS A 2 33.14 27.19 13.22
N LYS A 3 34.34 26.63 13.05
CA LYS A 3 34.59 25.25 12.60
C LYS A 3 34.13 24.18 13.61
N ILE A 4 34.24 24.47 14.91
CA ILE A 4 33.77 23.58 15.98
C ILE A 4 32.22 23.59 16.04
N LEU A 5 31.62 24.74 15.84
CA LEU A 5 30.16 24.85 15.76
C LEU A 5 29.58 24.12 14.51
N GLN A 6 30.27 24.19 13.37
CA GLN A 6 29.90 23.44 12.16
C GLN A 6 30.05 21.93 12.34
N PHE A 7 31.05 21.49 13.09
CA PHE A 7 31.24 20.06 13.40
C PHE A 7 30.17 19.55 14.37
N PHE A 8 29.76 20.35 15.36
CA PHE A 8 28.64 20.02 16.24
C PHE A 8 27.28 20.02 15.52
N ILE A 9 27.06 20.93 14.56
CA ILE A 9 25.86 20.94 13.73
C ILE A 9 25.80 19.72 12.81
N ALA A 10 26.92 19.23 12.27
CA ALA A 10 26.99 18.01 11.45
C ALA A 10 26.67 16.74 12.26
N ILE A 11 27.02 16.69 13.55
CA ILE A 11 26.72 15.52 14.41
C ILE A 11 25.23 15.46 14.79
N ILE A 12 24.53 16.58 14.86
CA ILE A 12 23.08 16.65 15.16
C ILE A 12 22.22 16.21 13.96
N LEU A 13 22.80 16.13 12.76
CA LEU A 13 22.11 15.71 11.53
C LEU A 13 22.16 14.18 11.27
N CYS A 14 22.66 13.37 12.19
CA CYS A 14 22.47 11.92 12.14
C CYS A 14 21.01 11.57 12.47
N VAL A 15 20.08 11.98 11.59
CA VAL A 15 18.71 11.52 11.64
C VAL A 15 18.74 10.05 11.24
N ASN A 16 18.27 9.17 12.13
CA ASN A 16 18.05 7.78 11.78
C ASN A 16 17.04 7.74 10.62
N VAL A 17 17.52 7.55 9.41
CA VAL A 17 16.65 7.33 8.24
C VAL A 17 16.11 5.91 8.36
N ILE A 18 14.95 5.80 8.99
CA ILE A 18 14.25 4.53 9.12
C ILE A 18 13.41 4.37 7.85
N ALA A 19 13.70 3.32 7.08
CA ALA A 19 12.97 3.00 5.87
C ALA A 19 11.50 2.65 6.23
N GLN A 20 10.56 3.34 5.58
CA GLN A 20 9.14 3.07 5.68
C GLN A 20 8.71 2.05 4.61
N ASP A 21 7.61 1.34 4.88
CA ASP A 21 6.98 0.52 3.87
C ASP A 21 6.34 1.41 2.79
N PRO A 22 6.27 0.93 1.53
CA PRO A 22 5.51 1.60 0.48
C PRO A 22 4.05 1.78 0.86
N HIS A 23 3.46 2.91 0.47
CA HIS A 23 2.06 3.24 0.72
C HIS A 23 1.37 3.77 -0.54
N TYR A 24 0.05 3.63 -0.59
CA TYR A 24 -0.79 4.03 -1.72
C TYR A 24 -1.81 5.08 -1.29
N THR A 25 -2.11 6.01 -2.18
CA THR A 25 -3.25 6.93 -2.04
C THR A 25 -4.56 6.16 -2.19
N GLN A 26 -4.63 5.26 -3.18
CA GLN A 26 -5.77 4.40 -3.43
C GLN A 26 -5.66 3.08 -2.62
N PHE A 27 -5.50 3.16 -1.31
CA PHE A 27 -5.23 2.01 -0.45
C PHE A 27 -6.32 0.92 -0.51
N ASN A 28 -7.55 1.27 -0.88
CA ASN A 28 -8.65 0.32 -1.06
C ASN A 28 -8.51 -0.53 -2.33
N ALA A 29 -7.64 -0.13 -3.28
CA ALA A 29 -7.44 -0.89 -4.51
C ALA A 29 -6.66 -2.19 -4.26
N VAL A 30 -5.66 -2.16 -3.37
CA VAL A 30 -4.85 -3.34 -2.99
C VAL A 30 -4.87 -3.49 -1.46
N PRO A 31 -6.02 -3.87 -0.87
CA PRO A 31 -6.25 -3.78 0.57
C PRO A 31 -5.39 -4.71 1.42
N LEU A 32 -4.76 -5.76 0.86
CA LEU A 32 -3.82 -6.63 1.59
C LEU A 32 -2.55 -5.88 2.01
N THR A 33 -2.23 -4.74 1.40
CA THR A 33 -1.13 -3.87 1.83
C THR A 33 -1.44 -3.08 3.11
N VAL A 34 -2.72 -3.03 3.49
CA VAL A 34 -3.23 -2.26 4.63
C VAL A 34 -3.67 -3.16 5.78
N ASN A 35 -4.39 -4.24 5.49
CA ASN A 35 -4.89 -5.15 6.51
C ASN A 35 -5.12 -6.55 5.95
N PRO A 36 -4.48 -7.59 6.50
CA PRO A 36 -4.68 -8.98 6.08
C PRO A 36 -6.13 -9.47 6.20
N ALA A 37 -6.93 -8.91 7.09
CA ALA A 37 -8.33 -9.30 7.28
C ALA A 37 -9.25 -8.89 6.11
N TYR A 38 -8.77 -8.10 5.15
CA TYR A 38 -9.49 -7.85 3.90
C TYR A 38 -9.42 -9.01 2.90
N THR A 39 -8.66 -10.08 3.17
CA THR A 39 -8.65 -11.27 2.30
C THR A 39 -10.05 -11.84 2.19
N GLY A 40 -10.60 -11.92 0.97
CA GLY A 40 -11.96 -12.40 0.71
C GLY A 40 -13.09 -11.49 1.19
N ASN A 41 -12.79 -10.29 1.69
CA ASN A 41 -13.81 -9.34 2.17
C ASN A 41 -14.40 -8.54 1.00
N PHE A 42 -15.26 -9.20 0.22
CA PHE A 42 -16.06 -8.66 -0.90
C PHE A 42 -17.23 -9.60 -1.15
N GLU A 43 -18.21 -9.17 -1.96
CA GLU A 43 -19.43 -9.96 -2.22
C GLU A 43 -19.15 -11.17 -3.12
N GLU A 44 -18.36 -10.98 -4.17
CA GLU A 44 -18.00 -12.00 -5.15
C GLU A 44 -17.10 -13.10 -4.52
N ASP A 45 -16.70 -14.09 -5.31
CA ASP A 45 -15.87 -15.21 -4.84
C ASP A 45 -14.37 -14.99 -5.01
N ILE A 46 -13.98 -14.23 -6.03
CA ILE A 46 -12.58 -14.01 -6.42
C ILE A 46 -12.38 -12.54 -6.73
N ARG A 47 -11.27 -11.99 -6.27
CA ARG A 47 -10.77 -10.66 -6.61
C ARG A 47 -9.35 -10.78 -7.15
N VAL A 48 -9.07 -10.05 -8.23
CA VAL A 48 -7.71 -9.77 -8.73
C VAL A 48 -7.58 -8.25 -8.78
N ALA A 49 -6.51 -7.72 -8.24
CA ALA A 49 -6.29 -6.28 -8.21
C ALA A 49 -4.82 -5.95 -8.46
N GLY A 50 -4.59 -4.81 -9.07
CA GLY A 50 -3.27 -4.24 -9.29
C GLY A 50 -3.28 -2.74 -9.01
N ASN A 51 -2.12 -2.24 -8.60
CA ASN A 51 -1.88 -0.83 -8.40
C ASN A 51 -0.46 -0.49 -8.86
N PHE A 52 -0.35 0.61 -9.60
CA PHE A 52 0.91 1.19 -10.00
C PHE A 52 0.97 2.63 -9.53
N ARG A 53 1.98 2.96 -8.75
CA ARG A 53 2.24 4.31 -8.27
C ARG A 53 3.62 4.76 -8.70
N GLN A 54 3.69 5.95 -9.31
CA GLN A 54 4.92 6.64 -9.65
C GLN A 54 4.99 7.92 -8.84
N GLN A 55 5.99 8.02 -7.95
CA GLN A 55 6.18 9.19 -7.10
C GLN A 55 7.38 10.00 -7.57
N TRP A 56 7.27 11.34 -7.43
CA TRP A 56 8.36 12.29 -7.68
C TRP A 56 8.99 12.17 -9.06
N ILE A 57 8.16 12.06 -10.10
CA ILE A 57 8.54 11.84 -11.49
C ILE A 57 9.55 12.90 -11.97
N SER A 58 9.45 14.14 -11.46
CA SER A 58 10.34 15.26 -11.82
C SER A 58 11.61 15.34 -10.99
N SER A 59 11.82 14.42 -10.04
CA SER A 59 13.03 14.37 -9.20
C SER A 59 14.16 13.57 -9.85
N VAL A 60 15.35 13.71 -9.30
CA VAL A 60 16.50 12.86 -9.63
C VAL A 60 16.40 11.44 -9.06
N ALA A 61 15.48 11.23 -8.13
CA ALA A 61 15.28 9.95 -7.44
C ALA A 61 13.78 9.56 -7.40
N PRO A 62 13.16 9.28 -8.57
CA PRO A 62 11.77 8.84 -8.62
C PRO A 62 11.60 7.48 -7.93
N ILE A 63 10.39 7.26 -7.40
CA ILE A 63 10.00 6.00 -6.76
C ILE A 63 8.85 5.42 -7.56
N SER A 64 8.93 4.14 -7.93
CA SER A 64 7.83 3.39 -8.54
C SER A 64 7.48 2.18 -7.70
N THR A 65 6.21 2.05 -7.37
CA THR A 65 5.69 0.92 -6.61
C THR A 65 4.59 0.23 -7.41
N THR A 66 4.74 -1.07 -7.63
CA THR A 66 3.76 -1.91 -8.32
C THR A 66 3.30 -3.00 -7.37
N SER A 67 1.98 -3.20 -7.25
CA SER A 67 1.41 -4.32 -6.51
C SER A 67 0.40 -5.07 -7.35
N ILE A 68 0.38 -6.40 -7.20
CA ILE A 68 -0.64 -7.28 -7.76
C ILE A 68 -1.09 -8.23 -6.66
N GLN A 69 -2.39 -8.33 -6.45
CA GLN A 69 -2.97 -9.28 -5.52
C GLN A 69 -4.04 -10.12 -6.19
N ALA A 70 -4.21 -11.34 -5.71
CA ALA A 70 -5.35 -12.19 -6.00
C ALA A 70 -5.81 -12.85 -4.70
N ASP A 71 -7.10 -12.81 -4.42
CA ASP A 71 -7.66 -13.43 -3.23
C ASP A 71 -9.08 -13.95 -3.49
N GLY A 72 -9.49 -14.92 -2.70
CA GLY A 72 -10.79 -15.54 -2.88
C GLY A 72 -11.25 -16.37 -1.69
N LYS A 73 -12.56 -16.56 -1.63
CA LYS A 73 -13.25 -17.39 -0.65
C LYS A 73 -13.08 -18.86 -1.00
N ILE A 74 -12.77 -19.70 -0.01
CA ILE A 74 -12.48 -21.11 -0.19
C ILE A 74 -13.50 -21.96 0.57
N GLY A 75 -13.67 -23.22 0.11
CA GLY A 75 -14.54 -24.20 0.73
C GLY A 75 -15.96 -24.20 0.17
N TYR A 76 -16.74 -25.11 0.71
CA TYR A 76 -18.16 -25.23 0.39
C TYR A 76 -18.96 -24.17 1.16
N GLU A 77 -20.07 -23.75 0.60
CA GLU A 77 -21.05 -22.98 1.33
C GLU A 77 -21.55 -23.80 2.53
N ASN A 78 -21.49 -23.22 3.71
CA ASN A 78 -22.11 -23.83 4.89
C ASN A 78 -23.65 -23.74 4.80
N SER A 79 -24.37 -24.26 5.78
CA SER A 79 -25.84 -24.19 5.87
C SER A 79 -26.39 -22.76 5.79
N SER A 80 -25.55 -21.75 6.07
CA SER A 80 -25.85 -20.32 5.92
C SER A 80 -25.33 -19.72 4.60
N LYS A 81 -24.94 -20.55 3.63
CA LYS A 81 -24.31 -20.11 2.35
C LYS A 81 -23.04 -19.25 2.51
N GLN A 82 -22.34 -19.40 3.60
CA GLN A 82 -21.13 -18.64 3.89
C GLN A 82 -19.87 -19.49 3.68
N ARG A 83 -18.84 -18.86 3.15
CA ARG A 83 -17.50 -19.41 3.05
C ARG A 83 -16.59 -18.62 4.00
N PRO A 84 -16.38 -19.09 5.23
CA PRO A 84 -15.68 -18.33 6.26
C PRO A 84 -14.18 -18.18 5.99
N ILE A 85 -13.59 -19.09 5.23
CA ILE A 85 -12.15 -19.10 4.97
C ILE A 85 -11.86 -18.45 3.61
N SER A 86 -10.85 -17.59 3.59
CA SER A 86 -10.35 -16.98 2.37
C SER A 86 -8.83 -17.04 2.34
N LEU A 87 -8.28 -17.21 1.13
CA LEU A 87 -6.84 -17.18 0.89
C LEU A 87 -6.51 -16.11 -0.15
N GLY A 88 -5.30 -15.61 -0.09
CA GLY A 88 -4.80 -14.61 -1.02
C GLY A 88 -3.30 -14.65 -1.18
N VAL A 89 -2.85 -14.04 -2.26
CA VAL A 89 -1.45 -13.78 -2.55
C VAL A 89 -1.27 -12.32 -2.94
N LEU A 90 -0.14 -11.75 -2.58
CA LEU A 90 0.25 -10.39 -2.92
C LEU A 90 1.70 -10.41 -3.39
N PHE A 91 1.95 -9.83 -4.55
CA PHE A 91 3.26 -9.44 -5.02
C PHE A 91 3.39 -7.93 -5.02
N MET A 92 4.49 -7.40 -4.49
CA MET A 92 4.80 -5.98 -4.54
C MET A 92 6.27 -5.78 -4.89
N ASN A 93 6.51 -4.87 -5.83
CA ASN A 93 7.84 -4.42 -6.23
C ASN A 93 7.94 -2.92 -5.99
N ASP A 94 8.97 -2.50 -5.29
CA ASP A 94 9.25 -1.10 -4.99
C ASP A 94 10.66 -0.75 -5.47
N ASN A 95 10.73 0.24 -6.37
CA ASN A 95 11.95 0.74 -6.96
C ASN A 95 12.15 2.20 -6.60
N SER A 96 13.28 2.54 -6.06
CA SER A 96 13.67 3.92 -5.78
C SER A 96 15.03 4.26 -6.35
N MET A 97 15.33 5.56 -6.46
CA MET A 97 16.59 6.07 -6.99
C MET A 97 16.90 5.51 -8.40
N ASN A 98 15.93 5.58 -9.34
CA ASN A 98 16.07 5.05 -10.71
C ASN A 98 16.43 3.56 -10.77
N GLY A 99 15.88 2.74 -9.87
CA GLY A 99 16.14 1.31 -9.83
C GLY A 99 17.41 0.90 -9.07
N THR A 100 18.12 1.85 -8.50
CA THR A 100 19.27 1.56 -7.65
C THR A 100 18.87 0.76 -6.42
N PHE A 101 17.73 1.09 -5.81
CA PHE A 101 17.21 0.37 -4.65
C PHE A 101 15.93 -0.36 -5.02
N VAL A 102 15.97 -1.69 -4.99
CA VAL A 102 14.85 -2.55 -5.38
C VAL A 102 14.43 -3.44 -4.23
N SER A 103 13.15 -3.39 -3.89
CA SER A 103 12.54 -4.27 -2.89
C SER A 103 11.44 -5.10 -3.52
N ASN A 104 11.46 -6.41 -3.29
CA ASN A 104 10.42 -7.33 -3.71
C ASN A 104 9.79 -8.01 -2.51
N TYR A 105 8.47 -8.11 -2.52
CA TYR A 105 7.67 -8.75 -1.49
C TYR A 105 6.75 -9.77 -2.14
N ILE A 106 6.80 -11.00 -1.65
CA ILE A 106 5.86 -12.07 -2.02
C ILE A 106 5.15 -12.48 -0.74
N SER A 107 3.83 -12.40 -0.73
CA SER A 107 3.06 -12.64 0.48
C SER A 107 1.92 -13.62 0.24
N ALA A 108 1.67 -14.45 1.23
CA ALA A 108 0.49 -15.30 1.32
C ALA A 108 -0.39 -14.82 2.47
N ALA A 109 -1.68 -14.72 2.21
CA ALA A 109 -2.68 -14.25 3.16
C ALA A 109 -3.74 -15.33 3.41
N ALA A 110 -4.24 -15.38 4.64
CA ALA A 110 -5.40 -16.17 5.01
C ALA A 110 -6.28 -15.35 5.94
N SER A 111 -7.60 -15.47 5.80
CA SER A 111 -8.56 -14.86 6.72
C SER A 111 -9.67 -15.83 7.09
N TYR A 112 -10.24 -15.58 8.26
CA TYR A 112 -11.44 -16.24 8.73
C TYR A 112 -12.49 -15.18 9.09
N GLN A 113 -13.70 -15.31 8.51
CA GLN A 113 -14.81 -14.38 8.69
C GLN A 113 -15.95 -15.03 9.47
N ILE A 114 -16.41 -14.35 10.50
CA ILE A 114 -17.55 -14.74 11.33
C ILE A 114 -18.68 -13.74 11.09
N THR A 115 -19.89 -14.26 10.86
CA THR A 115 -21.11 -13.46 10.84
C THR A 115 -21.67 -13.39 12.26
N LEU A 116 -21.93 -12.17 12.73
CA LEU A 116 -22.33 -11.90 14.11
C LEU A 116 -23.85 -11.84 14.29
N ASP A 117 -24.60 -11.66 13.19
CA ASP A 117 -26.06 -11.54 13.23
C ASP A 117 -26.75 -12.41 12.16
N LYS A 118 -28.01 -12.75 12.40
CA LYS A 118 -28.81 -13.60 11.50
C LYS A 118 -29.10 -12.94 10.14
N LYS A 119 -29.02 -11.62 10.03
CA LYS A 119 -29.25 -10.86 8.81
C LYS A 119 -27.98 -10.68 7.95
N GLU A 120 -26.85 -11.19 8.44
CA GLU A 120 -25.54 -11.06 7.79
C GLU A 120 -25.08 -9.61 7.57
N ASN A 121 -25.60 -8.70 8.39
CA ASN A 121 -25.28 -7.28 8.35
C ASN A 121 -23.97 -6.95 9.11
N GLN A 122 -23.58 -7.82 10.03
CA GLN A 122 -22.40 -7.62 10.87
C GLN A 122 -21.44 -8.80 10.70
N LYS A 123 -20.20 -8.49 10.35
CA LYS A 123 -19.17 -9.50 10.13
C LYS A 123 -17.88 -9.08 10.81
N LEU A 124 -17.19 -10.04 11.41
CA LEU A 124 -15.86 -9.86 11.98
C LEU A 124 -14.90 -10.79 11.26
N SER A 125 -13.79 -10.24 10.78
CA SER A 125 -12.75 -11.03 10.13
C SER A 125 -11.44 -10.90 10.89
N ILE A 126 -10.70 -12.00 11.01
CA ILE A 126 -9.31 -12.03 11.44
C ILE A 126 -8.47 -12.49 10.25
N GLY A 127 -7.32 -11.84 10.02
CA GLY A 127 -6.42 -12.14 8.92
C GLY A 127 -4.98 -12.31 9.38
N LEU A 128 -4.26 -13.16 8.67
CA LEU A 128 -2.82 -13.38 8.79
C LEU A 128 -2.16 -13.18 7.42
N LEU A 129 -0.96 -12.63 7.42
CA LEU A 129 -0.15 -12.46 6.21
C LEU A 129 1.30 -12.85 6.54
N ALA A 130 1.85 -13.77 5.76
CA ALA A 130 3.26 -14.12 5.77
C ALA A 130 3.91 -13.59 4.49
N SER A 131 5.01 -12.84 4.63
CA SER A 131 5.71 -12.21 3.51
C SER A 131 7.16 -12.65 3.47
N TYR A 132 7.66 -12.97 2.28
CA TYR A 132 9.07 -13.09 1.98
C TYR A 132 9.53 -11.80 1.32
N CYS A 133 10.59 -11.18 1.86
CA CYS A 133 11.11 -9.90 1.43
C CYS A 133 12.55 -10.04 0.97
N ASN A 134 12.85 -9.52 -0.22
CA ASN A 134 14.20 -9.45 -0.77
C ASN A 134 14.50 -7.99 -1.17
N ARG A 135 15.66 -7.47 -0.78
CA ARG A 135 16.14 -6.13 -1.16
C ARG A 135 17.52 -6.21 -1.77
N ARG A 136 17.73 -5.43 -2.79
CA ARG A 136 19.03 -5.30 -3.47
C ARG A 136 19.32 -3.85 -3.82
N MET A 137 20.61 -3.55 -3.93
CA MET A 137 21.12 -2.32 -4.54
C MET A 137 21.77 -2.67 -5.89
N ASP A 138 21.37 -1.95 -6.93
CA ASP A 138 21.97 -2.02 -8.25
C ASP A 138 22.83 -0.78 -8.46
N PHE A 139 24.13 -0.96 -8.53
CA PHE A 139 25.10 0.12 -8.64
C PHE A 139 25.48 0.44 -10.09
N SER A 140 24.88 -0.20 -11.08
CA SER A 140 25.23 -0.04 -12.49
C SER A 140 25.10 1.41 -13.01
N ASN A 141 24.22 2.19 -12.38
CA ASN A 141 23.96 3.58 -12.77
C ASN A 141 24.51 4.61 -11.76
N ILE A 142 25.33 4.17 -10.80
CA ILE A 142 25.94 5.05 -9.81
C ILE A 142 27.45 4.99 -9.94
N SER A 143 28.11 6.15 -9.90
CA SER A 143 29.55 6.26 -9.86
C SER A 143 30.05 6.51 -8.45
N PHE A 144 31.11 5.81 -8.08
CA PHE A 144 31.78 5.89 -6.76
C PHE A 144 33.17 6.51 -6.89
N GLN A 145 33.67 7.07 -5.81
CA GLN A 145 34.99 7.73 -5.77
C GLN A 145 36.10 6.83 -6.30
N GLN A 146 36.07 5.52 -6.04
CA GLN A 146 37.09 4.55 -6.48
C GLN A 146 37.06 4.34 -8.01
N GLN A 147 36.00 4.77 -8.68
CA GLN A 147 35.86 4.70 -10.14
C GLN A 147 36.30 6.00 -10.84
N PHE A 148 36.85 6.98 -10.10
CA PHE A 148 37.34 8.22 -10.67
C PHE A 148 38.77 8.03 -11.20
N ALA A 149 38.93 8.16 -12.52
CA ALA A 149 40.23 8.04 -13.22
C ALA A 149 40.62 9.38 -13.88
N THR A 150 41.77 9.43 -14.52
CA THR A 150 42.33 10.65 -15.12
C THR A 150 41.43 11.33 -16.18
N GLY A 151 40.47 10.59 -16.76
CA GLY A 151 39.49 11.10 -17.75
C GLY A 151 38.07 11.28 -17.21
N GLY A 152 37.82 11.11 -15.92
CA GLY A 152 36.49 11.15 -15.31
C GLY A 152 36.10 9.83 -14.66
N TYR A 153 34.80 9.58 -14.49
CA TYR A 153 34.29 8.33 -13.93
C TYR A 153 34.32 7.21 -14.98
N ASP A 154 34.96 6.08 -14.62
CA ASP A 154 34.99 4.85 -15.39
C ASP A 154 34.21 3.75 -14.64
N LEU A 155 32.98 3.46 -15.09
CA LEU A 155 32.10 2.48 -14.48
C LEU A 155 32.58 1.02 -14.66
N SER A 156 33.59 0.76 -15.49
CA SER A 156 34.21 -0.56 -15.61
C SER A 156 35.14 -0.91 -14.45
N LEU A 157 35.59 0.11 -13.71
CA LEU A 157 36.42 -0.09 -12.52
C LEU A 157 35.57 -0.62 -11.35
N PRO A 158 36.17 -1.44 -10.46
CA PRO A 158 35.48 -1.90 -9.24
C PRO A 158 34.99 -0.72 -8.41
N ASN A 159 33.73 -0.76 -7.99
CA ASN A 159 33.12 0.30 -7.18
C ASN A 159 33.46 0.20 -5.68
N GLY A 160 34.04 -0.93 -5.22
CA GLY A 160 34.36 -1.16 -3.81
C GLY A 160 33.20 -1.52 -2.90
N GLU A 161 31.94 -1.43 -3.42
CA GLU A 161 30.71 -1.57 -2.64
C GLU A 161 29.93 -2.87 -2.93
N SER A 162 30.56 -3.85 -3.56
CA SER A 162 29.93 -5.11 -3.96
C SER A 162 29.26 -5.86 -2.77
N ALA A 163 29.81 -5.69 -1.55
CA ALA A 163 29.26 -6.28 -0.34
C ALA A 163 27.86 -5.75 0.02
N LEU A 164 27.49 -4.55 -0.45
CA LEU A 164 26.20 -3.90 -0.20
C LEU A 164 25.15 -4.24 -1.26
N SER A 165 25.48 -4.98 -2.32
CA SER A 165 24.58 -5.21 -3.45
C SER A 165 23.31 -5.99 -3.07
N ASN A 166 23.42 -6.92 -2.13
CA ASN A 166 22.29 -7.78 -1.73
C ASN A 166 22.13 -7.85 -0.22
N MET A 167 20.91 -7.53 0.24
CA MET A 167 20.51 -7.79 1.62
C MET A 167 20.10 -9.25 1.77
N LYS A 168 20.38 -9.85 2.93
CA LYS A 168 19.82 -11.16 3.27
C LYS A 168 18.28 -11.08 3.27
N ALA A 169 17.64 -11.96 2.53
CA ALA A 169 16.18 -12.04 2.53
C ALA A 169 15.64 -12.36 3.94
N TYR A 170 14.46 -11.82 4.24
CA TYR A 170 13.83 -11.99 5.53
C TYR A 170 12.32 -12.28 5.41
N GLY A 171 11.78 -12.93 6.44
CA GLY A 171 10.35 -13.21 6.53
C GLY A 171 9.65 -12.23 7.47
N CYS A 172 8.45 -11.78 7.09
CA CYS A 172 7.57 -10.95 7.90
C CYS A 172 6.28 -11.67 8.20
N ILE A 173 5.75 -11.46 9.41
CA ILE A 173 4.42 -11.93 9.82
C ILE A 173 3.59 -10.70 10.17
N SER A 174 2.33 -10.68 9.73
CA SER A 174 1.39 -9.59 9.96
C SER A 174 0.02 -10.15 10.29
N THR A 175 -0.77 -9.41 11.06
CA THR A 175 -2.15 -9.78 11.41
C THR A 175 -3.08 -8.57 11.34
N GLY A 176 -4.38 -8.86 11.28
CA GLY A 176 -5.37 -7.81 11.31
C GLY A 176 -6.75 -8.30 11.73
N LEU A 177 -7.55 -7.35 12.15
CA LEU A 177 -8.97 -7.48 12.48
C LEU A 177 -9.75 -6.52 11.60
N LEU A 178 -10.94 -6.92 11.17
CA LEU A 178 -11.82 -6.11 10.36
C LEU A 178 -13.28 -6.36 10.77
N TYR A 179 -13.96 -5.30 11.17
CA TYR A 179 -15.39 -5.30 11.41
C TYR A 179 -16.11 -4.64 10.23
N ASN A 180 -17.12 -5.33 9.70
CA ASN A 180 -17.98 -4.83 8.63
C ASN A 180 -19.41 -4.72 9.15
N PHE A 181 -20.04 -3.61 8.79
CA PHE A 181 -21.46 -3.36 9.05
C PHE A 181 -22.16 -2.91 7.77
N SER A 182 -23.34 -3.44 7.52
CA SER A 182 -24.26 -2.91 6.51
C SER A 182 -25.66 -2.81 7.09
N ASN A 183 -26.44 -1.84 6.64
CA ASN A 183 -27.85 -1.82 6.99
C ASN A 183 -28.65 -2.88 6.17
N ASP A 184 -29.88 -3.20 6.59
CA ASP A 184 -30.71 -4.23 5.95
C ASP A 184 -30.89 -4.01 4.45
N LYS A 185 -30.93 -2.76 3.99
CA LYS A 185 -31.07 -2.40 2.58
C LYS A 185 -29.74 -2.31 1.84
N LYS A 186 -28.61 -2.55 2.53
CA LYS A 186 -27.24 -2.37 2.01
C LYS A 186 -26.99 -1.00 1.38
N THR A 187 -27.75 0.01 1.79
CA THR A 187 -27.58 1.39 1.35
C THR A 187 -26.50 2.13 2.12
N SER A 188 -26.11 1.61 3.28
CA SER A 188 -25.00 2.10 4.09
C SER A 188 -24.09 0.94 4.44
N VAL A 189 -22.84 1.06 4.11
CA VAL A 189 -21.78 0.07 4.40
C VAL A 189 -20.66 0.77 5.13
N PHE A 190 -20.23 0.18 6.22
CA PHE A 190 -19.15 0.67 7.06
C PHE A 190 -18.16 -0.45 7.32
N ASP A 191 -16.89 -0.17 7.27
CA ASP A 191 -15.86 -1.04 7.81
C ASP A 191 -14.90 -0.27 8.72
N PHE A 192 -14.38 -0.99 9.69
CA PHE A 192 -13.35 -0.53 10.61
C PHE A 192 -12.35 -1.65 10.84
N GLY A 193 -11.08 -1.36 10.70
CA GLY A 193 -10.05 -2.37 10.85
C GLY A 193 -8.81 -1.87 11.57
N LEU A 194 -8.14 -2.84 12.19
CA LEU A 194 -6.87 -2.69 12.88
C LEU A 194 -5.90 -3.73 12.33
N SER A 195 -4.65 -3.35 12.11
CA SER A 195 -3.62 -4.31 11.70
C SER A 195 -2.24 -3.96 12.23
N VAL A 196 -1.42 -4.99 12.36
CA VAL A 196 -0.02 -4.88 12.73
C VAL A 196 0.81 -5.66 11.72
N PHE A 197 1.72 -5.00 11.05
CA PHE A 197 2.69 -5.58 10.13
C PHE A 197 4.04 -5.74 10.83
N HIS A 198 4.83 -6.71 10.37
CA HIS A 198 6.19 -6.98 10.87
C HIS A 198 6.23 -7.28 12.38
N ILE A 199 5.29 -8.09 12.88
CA ILE A 199 5.19 -8.45 14.31
C ILE A 199 6.47 -9.11 14.82
N ASN A 200 7.14 -9.88 13.96
CA ASN A 200 8.39 -10.56 14.27
C ASN A 200 9.64 -9.67 14.14
N THR A 201 9.47 -8.37 13.80
CA THR A 201 10.55 -7.37 13.69
C THR A 201 11.84 -7.97 13.09
N PRO A 202 11.81 -8.43 11.81
CA PRO A 202 12.92 -9.16 11.24
C PRO A 202 14.17 -8.28 11.12
N LYS A 203 15.34 -8.90 11.20
CA LYS A 203 16.62 -8.21 10.95
C LYS A 203 16.69 -7.76 9.49
N GLN A 204 17.05 -6.50 9.27
CA GLN A 204 17.11 -5.86 7.98
C GLN A 204 18.39 -5.03 7.86
N SER A 205 19.45 -5.63 7.31
CA SER A 205 20.74 -4.95 7.16
C SER A 205 21.48 -5.41 5.92
N PHE A 206 22.03 -4.46 5.15
CA PHE A 206 22.99 -4.72 4.06
C PHE A 206 24.37 -5.05 4.60
N LEU A 207 24.76 -4.48 5.73
CA LEU A 207 26.08 -4.64 6.35
C LEU A 207 26.21 -5.92 7.19
N LYS A 208 25.17 -6.78 7.19
CA LYS A 208 25.07 -7.95 8.08
C LYS A 208 25.15 -7.56 9.58
N ASP A 209 24.85 -6.29 9.89
CA ASP A 209 24.77 -5.79 11.26
C ASP A 209 23.50 -6.34 11.92
N ASP A 210 23.67 -6.95 13.08
CA ASP A 210 22.59 -7.53 13.86
C ASP A 210 21.73 -6.49 14.61
N LYS A 211 22.05 -5.20 14.49
CA LYS A 211 21.38 -4.13 15.23
C LYS A 211 20.24 -3.45 14.48
N GLN A 212 20.08 -3.72 13.19
CA GLN A 212 19.02 -3.11 12.39
C GLN A 212 17.83 -4.04 12.23
N TYR A 213 16.66 -3.59 12.69
CA TYR A 213 15.40 -4.32 12.62
C TYR A 213 14.36 -3.51 11.83
N LEU A 214 13.52 -4.21 11.09
CA LEU A 214 12.33 -3.60 10.49
C LEU A 214 11.31 -3.35 11.61
N PRO A 215 10.93 -2.08 11.88
CA PRO A 215 9.98 -1.78 12.94
C PRO A 215 8.56 -2.23 12.56
N MET A 216 7.76 -2.57 13.58
CA MET A 216 6.34 -2.83 13.41
C MET A 216 5.63 -1.62 12.81
N ARG A 217 4.65 -1.88 11.93
CA ARG A 217 3.75 -0.88 11.40
C ARG A 217 2.33 -1.15 11.91
N PHE A 218 1.77 -0.20 12.62
CA PHE A 218 0.38 -0.20 13.05
C PHE A 218 -0.49 0.52 12.02
N SER A 219 -1.65 -0.04 11.71
CA SER A 219 -2.62 0.59 10.81
C SER A 219 -4.01 0.58 11.43
N VAL A 220 -4.71 1.71 11.31
CA VAL A 220 -6.13 1.86 11.61
C VAL A 220 -6.80 2.37 10.34
N GLN A 221 -7.81 1.67 9.85
CA GLN A 221 -8.55 2.09 8.67
C GLN A 221 -10.06 2.06 8.91
N SER A 222 -10.77 2.96 8.24
CA SER A 222 -12.23 3.02 8.24
C SER A 222 -12.74 3.51 6.90
N ASN A 223 -13.77 2.85 6.40
CA ASN A 223 -14.47 3.24 5.18
C ASN A 223 -15.97 3.29 5.47
N TYR A 224 -16.63 4.34 5.02
CA TYR A 224 -18.07 4.48 5.06
C TYR A 224 -18.57 4.88 3.68
N ASN A 225 -19.50 4.09 3.15
CA ASN A 225 -20.17 4.35 1.88
C ASN A 225 -21.67 4.38 2.08
N ARG A 226 -22.34 5.38 1.50
CA ARG A 226 -23.78 5.56 1.59
C ARG A 226 -24.38 5.88 0.23
N LYS A 227 -25.42 5.13 -0.15
CA LYS A 227 -26.33 5.47 -1.25
C LYS A 227 -27.27 6.59 -0.76
N LEU A 228 -27.13 7.79 -1.30
CA LEU A 228 -27.88 8.98 -0.90
C LEU A 228 -29.23 9.05 -1.60
N GLN A 229 -29.24 8.72 -2.90
CA GLN A 229 -30.42 8.67 -3.78
C GLN A 229 -30.26 7.46 -4.70
N ASP A 230 -31.26 7.16 -5.52
CA ASP A 230 -31.26 5.95 -6.35
C ASP A 230 -29.98 5.76 -7.18
N LYS A 231 -29.42 6.85 -7.68
CA LYS A 231 -28.20 6.81 -8.52
C LYS A 231 -26.96 7.38 -7.87
N PHE A 232 -27.07 8.07 -6.73
CA PHE A 232 -25.94 8.78 -6.12
C PHE A 232 -25.45 8.10 -4.84
N SER A 233 -24.15 7.99 -4.71
CA SER A 233 -23.49 7.48 -3.51
C SER A 233 -22.35 8.41 -3.09
N ALA A 234 -22.10 8.48 -1.79
CA ALA A 234 -20.95 9.19 -1.21
C ALA A 234 -20.16 8.25 -0.32
N GLY A 235 -18.85 8.48 -0.25
CA GLY A 235 -17.92 7.71 0.55
C GLY A 235 -16.98 8.59 1.37
N ILE A 236 -16.59 8.09 2.53
CA ILE A 236 -15.56 8.67 3.39
C ILE A 236 -14.57 7.55 3.73
N ASN A 237 -13.30 7.83 3.63
CA ASN A 237 -12.23 6.88 3.87
C ASN A 237 -11.18 7.49 4.79
N LEU A 238 -10.66 6.70 5.70
CA LEU A 238 -9.62 7.07 6.64
C LEU A 238 -8.58 5.95 6.72
N LEU A 239 -7.31 6.32 6.67
CA LEU A 239 -6.19 5.44 6.97
C LEU A 239 -5.18 6.18 7.85
N TYR A 240 -4.93 5.64 9.03
CA TYR A 240 -3.82 6.05 9.89
C TYR A 240 -2.80 4.92 9.96
N GLN A 241 -1.53 5.24 9.80
CA GLN A 241 -0.43 4.31 9.96
C GLN A 241 0.66 4.95 10.81
N ASN A 242 1.28 4.14 11.66
CA ASN A 242 2.48 4.49 12.40
C ASN A 242 3.54 3.43 12.16
N GLN A 243 4.73 3.82 11.74
CA GLN A 243 5.91 2.95 11.64
C GLN A 243 7.12 3.71 12.16
N ALA A 244 7.75 3.16 13.16
CA ALA A 244 8.84 3.84 13.89
C ALA A 244 8.39 5.23 14.40
N SER A 245 9.11 6.28 14.02
CA SER A 245 8.81 7.66 14.44
C SER A 245 7.89 8.41 13.46
N VAL A 246 7.37 7.74 12.42
CA VAL A 246 6.60 8.41 11.37
C VAL A 246 5.13 8.05 11.46
N ASN A 247 4.30 9.10 11.42
CA ASN A 247 2.85 9.02 11.38
C ASN A 247 2.37 9.40 9.98
N TYR A 248 1.50 8.59 9.43
CA TYR A 248 0.86 8.77 8.15
C TYR A 248 -0.66 8.81 8.34
N LEU A 249 -1.30 9.88 7.96
CA LEU A 249 -2.76 10.03 8.00
C LEU A 249 -3.25 10.42 6.62
N LEU A 250 -4.13 9.60 6.06
CA LEU A 250 -4.80 9.80 4.78
C LEU A 250 -6.31 9.84 5.02
N MET A 251 -6.94 10.89 4.54
CA MET A 251 -8.39 11.07 4.58
C MET A 251 -8.90 11.28 3.17
N GLY A 252 -10.02 10.66 2.83
CA GLY A 252 -10.62 10.76 1.51
C GLY A 252 -12.13 10.91 1.56
N VAL A 253 -12.65 11.65 0.62
CA VAL A 253 -14.07 11.74 0.34
C VAL A 253 -14.31 11.42 -1.14
N SER A 254 -15.44 10.81 -1.44
CA SER A 254 -15.81 10.49 -2.82
C SER A 254 -17.30 10.61 -3.04
N ALA A 255 -17.66 10.88 -4.28
CA ALA A 255 -19.03 10.86 -4.74
C ALA A 255 -19.08 10.10 -6.07
N SER A 256 -20.14 9.33 -6.29
CA SER A 256 -20.33 8.58 -7.53
C SER A 256 -21.77 8.60 -7.98
N SER A 257 -21.96 8.48 -9.29
CA SER A 257 -23.26 8.35 -9.94
C SER A 257 -23.31 7.06 -10.74
N GLN A 258 -24.43 6.38 -10.68
CA GLN A 258 -24.72 5.23 -11.54
C GLN A 258 -24.99 5.68 -12.97
N PHE A 259 -24.55 4.89 -13.93
CA PHE A 259 -24.83 5.09 -15.35
C PHE A 259 -25.30 3.78 -16.00
N GLY A 260 -26.10 3.93 -17.07
CA GLY A 260 -26.70 2.77 -17.73
C GLY A 260 -27.80 2.11 -16.90
N GLN A 261 -28.07 0.84 -17.18
CA GLN A 261 -29.12 0.04 -16.52
C GLN A 261 -28.60 -0.85 -15.39
N ASP A 262 -27.30 -1.11 -15.36
CA ASP A 262 -26.67 -1.95 -14.33
C ASP A 262 -26.29 -1.09 -13.11
N GLU A 263 -26.82 -1.42 -11.94
CA GLU A 263 -26.54 -0.71 -10.68
C GLU A 263 -25.06 -0.76 -10.27
N LYS A 264 -24.29 -1.70 -10.82
CA LYS A 264 -22.85 -1.83 -10.58
C LYS A 264 -22.02 -0.85 -11.39
N ASN A 265 -22.59 -0.28 -12.46
CA ASN A 265 -21.85 0.69 -13.26
C ASN A 265 -21.92 2.07 -12.61
N LYS A 266 -20.78 2.59 -12.20
CA LYS A 266 -20.65 3.88 -11.53
C LYS A 266 -19.44 4.64 -12.07
N ILE A 267 -19.57 5.94 -12.16
CA ILE A 267 -18.46 6.86 -12.33
C ILE A 267 -18.40 7.77 -11.13
N GLY A 268 -17.22 8.02 -10.62
CA GLY A 268 -17.08 8.83 -9.41
C GLY A 268 -15.81 9.66 -9.39
N LEU A 269 -15.89 10.70 -8.59
CA LEU A 269 -14.80 11.60 -8.26
C LEU A 269 -14.52 11.49 -6.76
N GLY A 270 -13.27 11.68 -6.39
CA GLY A 270 -12.85 11.73 -5.00
C GLY A 270 -11.75 12.74 -4.80
N PHE A 271 -11.47 12.98 -3.56
CA PHE A 271 -10.38 13.85 -3.13
C PHE A 271 -9.76 13.24 -1.87
N TRP A 272 -8.45 13.07 -1.92
CA TRP A 272 -7.65 12.53 -0.83
C TRP A 272 -6.75 13.62 -0.27
N TYR A 273 -6.62 13.66 1.02
CA TYR A 273 -5.67 14.52 1.72
C TYR A 273 -4.73 13.67 2.58
N ARG A 274 -3.47 13.72 2.28
CA ARG A 274 -2.39 13.09 3.03
C ARG A 274 -1.68 14.16 3.84
N THR A 275 -1.78 14.05 5.15
CA THR A 275 -1.28 15.11 6.06
C THR A 275 0.21 15.35 5.86
N LYS A 276 0.57 16.64 5.75
CA LYS A 276 1.95 17.12 5.56
C LYS A 276 2.65 16.58 4.30
N ASP A 277 1.89 16.10 3.31
CA ASP A 277 2.49 15.54 2.10
C ASP A 277 1.77 15.99 0.82
N ALA A 278 0.53 15.57 0.56
CA ALA A 278 -0.13 15.85 -0.71
C ALA A 278 -1.65 15.93 -0.61
N MET A 279 -2.24 16.60 -1.60
CA MET A 279 -3.65 16.54 -1.97
C MET A 279 -3.78 15.77 -3.28
N SER A 280 -4.78 14.88 -3.40
CA SER A 280 -4.88 13.99 -4.54
C SER A 280 -6.31 13.92 -5.07
N PRO A 281 -6.64 14.64 -6.15
CA PRO A 281 -7.85 14.37 -6.91
C PRO A 281 -7.84 12.93 -7.43
N TYR A 282 -9.01 12.32 -7.42
CA TYR A 282 -9.23 10.91 -7.75
C TYR A 282 -10.43 10.77 -8.66
N LEU A 283 -10.28 10.02 -9.75
CA LEU A 283 -11.33 9.62 -10.67
C LEU A 283 -11.42 8.10 -10.66
N PHE A 284 -12.63 7.55 -10.65
CA PHE A 284 -12.83 6.12 -10.77
C PHE A 284 -14.07 5.76 -11.59
N ILE A 285 -14.02 4.58 -12.17
CA ILE A 285 -15.14 3.97 -12.86
C ILE A 285 -15.28 2.51 -12.43
N ASP A 286 -16.48 2.16 -11.99
CA ASP A 286 -16.94 0.78 -11.84
C ASP A 286 -17.70 0.40 -13.10
N TYR A 287 -17.26 -0.61 -13.81
CA TYR A 287 -17.93 -1.13 -14.99
C TYR A 287 -18.05 -2.65 -14.89
N LYS A 288 -19.28 -3.15 -14.77
CA LYS A 288 -19.55 -4.59 -14.57
C LYS A 288 -18.78 -5.16 -13.37
N LYS A 289 -17.68 -5.85 -13.66
CA LYS A 289 -16.84 -6.54 -12.68
C LYS A 289 -15.50 -5.85 -12.45
N ALA A 290 -15.23 -4.79 -13.18
CA ALA A 290 -13.97 -4.06 -13.12
C ALA A 290 -14.15 -2.70 -12.44
N ASN A 291 -13.17 -2.33 -11.61
CA ASN A 291 -12.99 -0.99 -11.08
C ASN A 291 -11.65 -0.46 -11.57
N ILE A 292 -11.63 0.74 -12.12
CA ILE A 292 -10.43 1.43 -12.57
C ILE A 292 -10.37 2.76 -11.82
N GLY A 293 -9.23 3.08 -11.23
CA GLY A 293 -9.01 4.31 -10.50
C GLY A 293 -7.74 5.03 -10.96
N LEU A 294 -7.81 6.35 -11.04
CA LEU A 294 -6.69 7.23 -11.36
C LEU A 294 -6.62 8.36 -10.34
N SER A 295 -5.46 8.58 -9.74
CA SER A 295 -5.22 9.72 -8.86
C SER A 295 -3.91 10.42 -9.22
N TYR A 296 -3.83 11.70 -8.88
CA TYR A 296 -2.68 12.55 -9.11
C TYR A 296 -2.36 13.35 -7.86
N ASP A 297 -1.11 13.23 -7.35
CA ASP A 297 -0.70 13.91 -6.11
C ASP A 297 -0.19 15.32 -6.43
N ILE A 298 -0.77 16.30 -5.75
CA ILE A 298 -0.32 17.69 -5.70
C ILE A 298 0.39 17.86 -4.35
N THR A 299 1.72 17.98 -4.38
CA THR A 299 2.57 18.08 -3.19
C THR A 299 2.25 19.35 -2.41
N THR A 300 1.95 19.22 -1.11
CA THR A 300 1.66 20.33 -0.18
C THR A 300 2.75 20.50 0.89
N SER A 301 3.66 19.53 1.02
CA SER A 301 4.78 19.59 1.95
C SER A 301 5.85 20.61 1.52
N ASP A 302 6.83 20.83 2.38
CA ASP A 302 7.98 21.74 2.11
C ASP A 302 8.81 21.29 0.89
N LEU A 303 8.66 20.04 0.44
CA LEU A 303 9.25 19.54 -0.81
C LEU A 303 8.79 20.33 -2.06
N LYS A 304 7.63 21.03 -1.99
CA LYS A 304 7.16 21.94 -3.05
C LYS A 304 8.12 23.11 -3.33
N ASN A 305 8.93 23.47 -2.34
CA ASN A 305 9.88 24.59 -2.42
C ASN A 305 11.18 24.21 -3.15
N GLY A 306 11.33 22.94 -3.57
CA GLY A 306 12.43 22.52 -4.42
C GLY A 306 12.39 23.14 -5.82
N ALA A 307 13.47 22.95 -6.59
CA ALA A 307 13.64 23.55 -7.92
C ALA A 307 12.54 23.17 -8.94
N LYS A 308 11.86 22.06 -8.74
CA LYS A 308 10.73 21.59 -9.56
C LYS A 308 9.63 20.99 -8.69
N PRO A 309 8.34 21.26 -8.98
CA PRO A 309 7.22 20.61 -8.29
C PRO A 309 7.31 19.08 -8.45
N LEU A 310 7.25 18.37 -7.35
CA LEU A 310 7.21 16.91 -7.37
C LEU A 310 5.82 16.46 -7.80
N LYS A 311 5.77 15.64 -8.83
CA LYS A 311 4.55 15.09 -9.41
C LYS A 311 4.49 13.60 -9.13
N SER A 312 3.29 13.11 -8.79
CA SER A 312 3.07 11.67 -8.60
C SER A 312 1.72 11.30 -9.17
N PHE A 313 1.60 10.09 -9.69
CA PHE A 313 0.31 9.55 -10.11
C PHE A 313 0.17 8.10 -9.66
N GLU A 314 -1.07 7.64 -9.60
CA GLU A 314 -1.41 6.28 -9.20
C GLU A 314 -2.56 5.77 -10.06
N LEU A 315 -2.38 4.57 -10.62
CA LEU A 315 -3.36 3.86 -11.41
C LEU A 315 -3.70 2.55 -10.74
N SER A 316 -4.98 2.26 -10.56
CA SER A 316 -5.47 1.00 -10.01
C SER A 316 -6.43 0.30 -10.96
N LEU A 317 -6.40 -1.03 -10.91
CA LEU A 317 -7.35 -1.91 -11.57
C LEU A 317 -7.75 -3.00 -10.60
N GLN A 318 -9.05 -3.22 -10.46
CA GLN A 318 -9.57 -4.33 -9.66
C GLN A 318 -10.64 -5.04 -10.47
N TRP A 319 -10.59 -6.37 -10.49
CA TRP A 319 -11.60 -7.22 -11.07
C TRP A 319 -12.17 -8.17 -10.00
N ARG A 320 -13.50 -8.37 -10.00
CA ARG A 320 -14.20 -9.27 -9.09
C ARG A 320 -15.12 -10.19 -9.87
N GLY A 321 -15.19 -11.45 -9.47
CA GLY A 321 -15.98 -12.44 -10.17
C GLY A 321 -16.53 -13.53 -9.28
N PHE A 322 -17.64 -14.16 -9.73
CA PHE A 322 -18.17 -15.35 -9.11
C PHE A 322 -17.60 -16.60 -9.77
N ARG A 323 -17.39 -17.65 -8.98
CA ARG A 323 -17.13 -18.99 -9.53
C ARG A 323 -18.41 -19.44 -10.26
N LYS A 324 -18.22 -20.08 -11.41
CA LYS A 324 -19.35 -20.81 -12.03
C LYS A 324 -19.73 -21.93 -11.06
N SER A 325 -20.98 -21.96 -10.60
CA SER A 325 -21.53 -23.16 -9.96
C SER A 325 -21.48 -24.29 -10.97
N LYS A 326 -20.88 -25.42 -10.59
CA LYS A 326 -21.00 -26.66 -11.36
C LYS A 326 -22.39 -27.25 -11.21
#